data_011ecc664fc42468e4bd180eb0534e11
#
_entry.id   011ecc664fc42468e4bd180eb0534e11
#
_cell.length_a   1.000
_cell.length_b   1.000
_cell.length_c   1.000
_cell.angle_alpha   90.00
_cell.angle_beta   90.00
_cell.angle_gamma   90.00
#
_symmetry.space_group_name_H-M   'P 1'
#
loop_
_entity.id
_entity.type
_entity.pdbx_description
1 polymer ?
#
loop_
_entity_poly.entity_id
_entity_poly.type
_entity_poly.pdbx_seq_one_letter_code
_entity_poly.pdbx_strand_id
1 'polypeptide(L)'
;VRVVNRVETLAQHGEAGPTDERLAASAEAAARSAEDFQHWLESIEADLPAHGGIGKEDYDWYLNKVMLFPYSWDELLVLGEREYQRSMVFLKLEEHRHRAIPMLEPADSLEEFEKRRFDADRELLAFLRDEAVMTVPDYLKPVQGEGPYLLPADRDPAKPGPFDEPIERHFFRQAEDRDPTPLRAHNVPGHFYDSMLLARDERPIRGDRRLFFIDGIRVEGWAFYLEEMIQQLGVLEKRPKAREINYILQAKRAARVKPELMMHARLWTYDEALDSLTSRTPYWMKPDDAIARFDLELYLRQPGYGIGYYMGKVELEKLFAEVAAERGRDFNLKSFHDELLAVGRMPLSLIRWELTGRDDEVRVMRED
;
A
#
# COMPACT_ATOMS: atom_id res chain seq x y z
N VAL A 1 -17.56 -3.12 -20.18
CA VAL A 1 -17.95 -4.54 -20.02
C VAL A 1 -18.84 -4.76 -18.79
N ARG A 2 -18.43 -4.44 -17.54
CA ARG A 2 -19.26 -4.70 -16.33
C ARG A 2 -20.63 -4.02 -16.35
N VAL A 3 -20.69 -2.75 -16.78
CA VAL A 3 -21.96 -2.00 -16.85
C VAL A 3 -22.87 -2.59 -17.93
N VAL A 4 -22.32 -2.93 -19.09
CA VAL A 4 -23.08 -3.57 -20.18
C VAL A 4 -23.66 -4.89 -19.73
N ASN A 5 -22.85 -5.77 -19.16
CA ASN A 5 -23.31 -7.09 -18.65
C ASN A 5 -24.42 -6.96 -17.60
N ARG A 6 -24.32 -5.97 -16.70
CA ARG A 6 -25.35 -5.72 -15.68
C ARG A 6 -26.66 -5.24 -16.30
N VAL A 7 -26.59 -4.34 -17.27
CA VAL A 7 -27.78 -3.85 -17.98
C VAL A 7 -28.43 -4.97 -18.79
N GLU A 8 -27.63 -5.81 -19.46
CA GLU A 8 -28.16 -7.00 -20.17
C GLU A 8 -28.84 -7.96 -19.21
N THR A 9 -28.30 -8.21 -18.01
CA THR A 9 -28.91 -9.03 -16.98
C THR A 9 -30.26 -8.43 -16.53
N LEU A 10 -30.29 -7.12 -16.23
CA LEU A 10 -31.52 -6.41 -15.85
C LEU A 10 -32.56 -6.45 -16.98
N ALA A 11 -32.14 -6.29 -18.23
CA ALA A 11 -33.03 -6.36 -19.40
C ALA A 11 -33.63 -7.76 -19.57
N GLN A 12 -32.86 -8.82 -19.35
CA GLN A 12 -33.33 -10.21 -19.38
C GLN A 12 -34.44 -10.50 -18.33
N HIS A 13 -34.39 -9.78 -17.19
CA HIS A 13 -35.38 -9.88 -16.13
C HIS A 13 -36.53 -8.84 -16.26
N GLY A 14 -36.53 -8.01 -17.31
CA GLY A 14 -37.50 -6.95 -17.50
C GLY A 14 -37.40 -5.77 -16.53
N GLU A 15 -36.24 -5.61 -15.89
CA GLU A 15 -35.97 -4.59 -14.87
C GLU A 15 -35.18 -3.37 -15.41
N ALA A 16 -34.65 -3.46 -16.64
CA ALA A 16 -33.90 -2.37 -17.26
C ALA A 16 -34.82 -1.26 -17.77
N GLY A 17 -34.47 -0.01 -17.48
CA GLY A 17 -35.15 1.18 -17.96
C GLY A 17 -34.38 1.98 -19.01
N PRO A 18 -34.94 3.07 -19.58
CA PRO A 18 -34.28 3.90 -20.57
C PRO A 18 -32.93 4.51 -20.09
N THR A 19 -32.76 4.72 -18.78
CA THR A 19 -31.53 5.21 -18.21
C THR A 19 -30.43 4.15 -18.25
N ASP A 20 -30.80 2.88 -18.02
CA ASP A 20 -29.88 1.75 -18.06
C ASP A 20 -29.41 1.47 -19.49
N GLU A 21 -30.32 1.57 -20.48
CA GLU A 21 -29.95 1.45 -21.90
C GLU A 21 -28.96 2.56 -22.34
N ARG A 22 -29.18 3.80 -21.90
CA ARG A 22 -28.23 4.91 -22.15
C ARG A 22 -26.88 4.69 -21.50
N LEU A 23 -26.87 4.16 -20.29
CA LEU A 23 -25.64 3.82 -19.55
C LEU A 23 -24.88 2.69 -20.26
N ALA A 24 -25.58 1.66 -20.74
CA ALA A 24 -25.00 0.58 -21.52
C ALA A 24 -24.36 1.09 -22.81
N ALA A 25 -25.10 1.90 -23.58
CA ALA A 25 -24.58 2.49 -24.82
C ALA A 25 -23.36 3.39 -24.59
N SER A 26 -23.34 4.15 -23.47
CA SER A 26 -22.19 4.97 -23.10
C SER A 26 -20.99 4.11 -22.68
N ALA A 27 -21.21 3.01 -21.97
CA ALA A 27 -20.16 2.07 -21.58
C ALA A 27 -19.56 1.34 -22.78
N GLU A 28 -20.38 0.94 -23.76
CA GLU A 28 -19.90 0.37 -25.04
C GLU A 28 -19.07 1.40 -25.85
N ALA A 29 -19.55 2.65 -25.93
CA ALA A 29 -18.80 3.70 -26.62
C ALA A 29 -17.44 3.95 -25.93
N ALA A 30 -17.40 3.97 -24.59
CA ALA A 30 -16.16 4.09 -23.84
C ALA A 30 -15.21 2.89 -24.05
N ALA A 31 -15.77 1.66 -24.13
CA ALA A 31 -14.97 0.47 -24.42
C ALA A 31 -14.33 0.55 -25.82
N ARG A 32 -15.11 0.90 -26.85
CA ARG A 32 -14.57 1.10 -28.20
C ARG A 32 -13.49 2.19 -28.25
N SER A 33 -13.72 3.32 -27.58
CA SER A 33 -12.71 4.39 -27.51
C SER A 33 -11.42 3.94 -26.82
N ALA A 34 -11.52 3.07 -25.81
CA ALA A 34 -10.33 2.49 -25.15
C ALA A 34 -9.60 1.50 -26.07
N GLU A 35 -10.31 0.69 -26.84
CA GLU A 35 -9.73 -0.19 -27.87
C GLU A 35 -9.05 0.60 -28.99
N ASP A 36 -9.70 1.64 -29.50
CA ASP A 36 -9.10 2.54 -30.51
C ASP A 36 -7.83 3.21 -30.00
N PHE A 37 -7.84 3.64 -28.72
CA PHE A 37 -6.66 4.21 -28.06
C PHE A 37 -5.54 3.19 -27.88
N GLN A 38 -5.88 1.94 -27.51
CA GLN A 38 -4.91 0.86 -27.43
C GLN A 38 -4.26 0.61 -28.80
N HIS A 39 -5.03 0.46 -29.87
CA HIS A 39 -4.50 0.26 -31.21
C HIS A 39 -3.63 1.44 -31.68
N TRP A 40 -4.01 2.66 -31.31
CA TRP A 40 -3.17 3.82 -31.59
C TRP A 40 -1.83 3.75 -30.87
N LEU A 41 -1.82 3.40 -29.57
CA LEU A 41 -0.58 3.20 -28.80
C LEU A 41 0.31 2.13 -29.43
N GLU A 42 -0.26 0.99 -29.79
CA GLU A 42 0.44 -0.11 -30.47
C GLU A 42 1.06 0.37 -31.80
N SER A 43 0.36 1.24 -32.53
CA SER A 43 0.85 1.78 -33.81
C SER A 43 2.05 2.72 -33.69
N ILE A 44 2.25 3.34 -32.52
CA ILE A 44 3.36 4.28 -32.25
C ILE A 44 4.42 3.69 -31.32
N GLU A 45 4.27 2.43 -30.88
CA GLU A 45 5.14 1.80 -29.89
C GLU A 45 6.63 1.89 -30.26
N ALA A 46 6.95 1.66 -31.54
CA ALA A 46 8.31 1.75 -32.04
C ALA A 46 8.95 3.16 -31.97
N ASP A 47 8.12 4.18 -31.92
CA ASP A 47 8.54 5.59 -31.87
C ASP A 47 8.60 6.13 -30.42
N LEU A 48 8.12 5.34 -29.44
CA LEU A 48 8.14 5.75 -28.05
C LEU A 48 9.56 5.68 -27.47
N PRO A 49 9.91 6.58 -26.52
CA PRO A 49 11.20 6.53 -25.86
C PRO A 49 11.34 5.23 -25.04
N ALA A 50 12.55 4.67 -25.02
CA ALA A 50 12.86 3.43 -24.28
C ALA A 50 12.65 3.54 -22.76
N HIS A 51 12.59 4.77 -22.22
CA HIS A 51 12.42 5.05 -20.81
C HIS A 51 11.14 5.86 -20.57
N GLY A 52 10.24 5.34 -19.74
CA GLY A 52 8.97 5.99 -19.37
C GLY A 52 9.06 6.98 -18.21
N GLY A 53 10.26 7.17 -17.62
CA GLY A 53 10.44 8.04 -16.45
C GLY A 53 10.38 9.53 -16.78
N ILE A 54 10.02 10.35 -15.79
CA ILE A 54 9.88 11.81 -15.92
C ILE A 54 11.23 12.56 -15.91
N GLY A 55 12.31 11.94 -15.48
CA GLY A 55 13.62 12.55 -15.24
C GLY A 55 13.87 12.80 -13.75
N LYS A 56 15.16 12.82 -13.36
CA LYS A 56 15.56 13.01 -11.98
C LYS A 56 15.16 14.38 -11.43
N GLU A 57 15.38 15.44 -12.20
CA GLU A 57 15.07 16.82 -11.79
C GLU A 57 13.55 17.03 -11.60
N ASP A 58 12.74 16.54 -12.55
CA ASP A 58 11.27 16.61 -12.42
C ASP A 58 10.75 15.74 -11.29
N TYR A 59 11.41 14.61 -11.00
CA TYR A 59 11.07 13.75 -9.88
C TYR A 59 11.33 14.45 -8.55
N ASP A 60 12.49 15.07 -8.37
CA ASP A 60 12.84 15.86 -7.19
C ASP A 60 11.89 17.05 -7.02
N TRP A 61 11.60 17.76 -8.10
CA TRP A 61 10.62 18.85 -8.10
C TRP A 61 9.24 18.36 -7.65
N TYR A 62 8.78 17.25 -8.18
CA TYR A 62 7.46 16.67 -7.83
C TYR A 62 7.39 16.27 -6.36
N LEU A 63 8.40 15.60 -5.85
CA LEU A 63 8.46 15.25 -4.43
C LEU A 63 8.44 16.49 -3.54
N ASN A 64 9.27 17.48 -3.84
CA ASN A 64 9.42 18.67 -3.01
C ASN A 64 8.23 19.64 -3.12
N LYS A 65 7.80 19.96 -4.34
CA LYS A 65 6.83 21.03 -4.58
C LYS A 65 5.38 20.56 -4.60
N VAL A 66 5.14 19.28 -4.90
CA VAL A 66 3.79 18.72 -4.99
C VAL A 66 3.47 17.85 -3.77
N MET A 67 4.33 16.89 -3.45
CA MET A 67 4.10 15.97 -2.33
C MET A 67 4.59 16.53 -0.98
N LEU A 68 5.32 17.66 -0.99
CA LEU A 68 5.95 18.28 0.19
C LEU A 68 6.77 17.27 0.98
N PHE A 69 7.61 16.52 0.27
CA PHE A 69 8.46 15.49 0.82
C PHE A 69 9.93 15.93 0.78
N PRO A 70 10.65 15.97 1.92
CA PRO A 70 11.87 16.76 2.07
C PRO A 70 13.15 16.01 1.67
N TYR A 71 13.05 15.03 0.75
CA TYR A 71 14.20 14.24 0.29
C TYR A 71 14.40 14.36 -1.21
N SER A 72 15.66 14.41 -1.62
CA SER A 72 16.06 14.29 -3.01
C SER A 72 16.13 12.82 -3.47
N TRP A 73 16.17 12.61 -4.77
CA TRP A 73 16.37 11.30 -5.39
C TRP A 73 17.63 10.58 -4.85
N ASP A 74 18.74 11.32 -4.68
CA ASP A 74 20.00 10.76 -4.18
C ASP A 74 19.89 10.29 -2.73
N GLU A 75 19.24 11.07 -1.88
CA GLU A 75 19.01 10.71 -0.47
C GLU A 75 18.08 9.51 -0.36
N LEU A 76 17.01 9.45 -1.17
CA LEU A 76 16.09 8.32 -1.19
C LEU A 76 16.75 7.03 -1.66
N LEU A 77 17.71 7.11 -2.60
CA LEU A 77 18.46 5.94 -3.03
C LEU A 77 19.30 5.35 -1.90
N VAL A 78 19.97 6.22 -1.11
CA VAL A 78 20.77 5.80 0.05
C VAL A 78 19.88 5.24 1.16
N LEU A 79 18.81 5.95 1.51
CA LEU A 79 17.86 5.52 2.54
C LEU A 79 17.19 4.21 2.16
N GLY A 80 16.71 4.08 0.92
CA GLY A 80 16.07 2.86 0.43
C GLY A 80 16.98 1.64 0.47
N GLU A 81 18.26 1.80 0.11
CA GLU A 81 19.25 0.73 0.22
C GLU A 81 19.52 0.35 1.69
N ARG A 82 19.62 1.34 2.57
CA ARG A 82 19.80 1.13 4.00
C ARG A 82 18.64 0.35 4.61
N GLU A 83 17.41 0.71 4.26
CA GLU A 83 16.21 0.05 4.79
C GLU A 83 16.00 -1.35 4.20
N TYR A 84 16.41 -1.57 2.95
CA TYR A 84 16.47 -2.90 2.39
C TYR A 84 17.42 -3.82 3.16
N GLN A 85 18.64 -3.34 3.40
CA GLN A 85 19.65 -4.08 4.17
C GLN A 85 19.14 -4.37 5.60
N ARG A 86 18.50 -3.39 6.25
CA ARG A 86 17.88 -3.56 7.57
C ARG A 86 16.84 -4.68 7.56
N SER A 87 15.92 -4.65 6.61
CA SER A 87 14.85 -5.65 6.47
C SER A 87 15.42 -7.05 6.27
N MET A 88 16.45 -7.19 5.43
CA MET A 88 17.11 -8.47 5.18
C MET A 88 17.86 -8.99 6.41
N VAL A 89 18.51 -8.11 7.19
CA VAL A 89 19.16 -8.49 8.45
C VAL A 89 18.13 -9.03 9.43
N PHE A 90 17.03 -8.33 9.66
CA PHE A 90 16.00 -8.77 10.59
C PHE A 90 15.31 -10.05 10.14
N LEU A 91 15.05 -10.20 8.84
CA LEU A 91 14.54 -11.46 8.28
C LEU A 91 15.47 -12.63 8.62
N LYS A 92 16.79 -12.49 8.38
CA LYS A 92 17.76 -13.56 8.66
C LYS A 92 17.93 -13.85 10.15
N LEU A 93 17.77 -12.86 11.00
CA LEU A 93 17.78 -13.07 12.46
C LEU A 93 16.54 -13.82 12.94
N GLU A 94 15.34 -13.49 12.46
CA GLU A 94 14.11 -14.24 12.77
C GLU A 94 14.18 -15.68 12.25
N GLU A 95 14.63 -15.90 11.03
CA GLU A 95 14.86 -17.24 10.46
C GLU A 95 15.83 -18.06 11.31
N HIS A 96 16.95 -17.47 11.73
CA HIS A 96 17.92 -18.15 12.58
C HIS A 96 17.33 -18.52 13.96
N ARG A 97 16.60 -17.56 14.57
CA ARG A 97 15.96 -17.74 15.87
C ARG A 97 14.94 -18.89 15.83
N HIS A 98 14.20 -19.01 14.74
CA HIS A 98 13.11 -19.99 14.60
C HIS A 98 13.39 -21.07 13.56
N ARG A 99 14.68 -21.38 13.29
CA ARG A 99 15.11 -22.35 12.26
C ARG A 99 14.58 -23.77 12.43
N ALA A 100 14.20 -24.16 13.67
CA ALA A 100 13.63 -25.47 13.96
C ALA A 100 12.11 -25.56 13.74
N ILE A 101 11.45 -24.42 13.49
CA ILE A 101 10.00 -24.34 13.26
C ILE A 101 9.78 -24.32 11.75
N PRO A 102 8.95 -25.22 11.17
CA PRO A 102 8.62 -25.16 9.75
C PRO A 102 7.82 -23.90 9.43
N MET A 103 7.86 -23.45 8.16
CA MET A 103 7.00 -22.39 7.69
C MET A 103 5.52 -22.81 7.82
N LEU A 104 4.66 -21.83 8.06
CA LEU A 104 3.22 -22.05 8.15
C LEU A 104 2.67 -22.56 6.81
N GLU A 105 1.73 -23.49 6.87
CA GLU A 105 1.02 -23.96 5.70
C GLU A 105 -0.03 -22.91 5.26
N PRO A 106 -0.17 -22.68 3.95
CA PRO A 106 -1.23 -21.82 3.44
C PRO A 106 -2.62 -22.40 3.75
N ALA A 107 -3.62 -21.56 3.76
CA ALA A 107 -5.02 -22.00 3.82
C ALA A 107 -5.33 -22.91 2.64
N ASP A 108 -6.05 -24.00 2.87
CA ASP A 108 -6.40 -25.00 1.86
C ASP A 108 -7.72 -24.72 1.16
N SER A 109 -8.50 -23.78 1.68
CA SER A 109 -9.82 -23.41 1.17
C SER A 109 -10.14 -21.93 1.38
N LEU A 110 -11.09 -21.41 0.58
CA LEU A 110 -11.61 -20.06 0.75
C LEU A 110 -12.23 -19.85 2.14
N GLU A 111 -12.96 -20.84 2.64
CA GLU A 111 -13.58 -20.77 3.97
C GLU A 111 -12.53 -20.63 5.08
N GLU A 112 -11.47 -21.42 5.03
CA GLU A 112 -10.37 -21.32 5.99
C GLU A 112 -9.66 -19.96 5.88
N PHE A 113 -9.39 -19.49 4.66
CA PHE A 113 -8.76 -18.21 4.41
C PHE A 113 -9.59 -17.04 4.98
N GLU A 114 -10.89 -16.99 4.70
CA GLU A 114 -11.79 -15.96 5.23
C GLU A 114 -11.87 -16.01 6.75
N LYS A 115 -11.91 -17.22 7.31
CA LYS A 115 -11.87 -17.41 8.76
C LYS A 115 -10.58 -16.89 9.38
N ARG A 116 -9.41 -17.23 8.81
CA ARG A 116 -8.11 -16.71 9.30
C ARG A 116 -8.06 -15.18 9.25
N ARG A 117 -8.56 -14.57 8.18
CA ARG A 117 -8.63 -13.11 8.05
C ARG A 117 -9.53 -12.47 9.10
N PHE A 118 -10.72 -13.01 9.29
CA PHE A 118 -11.66 -12.51 10.30
C PHE A 118 -11.11 -12.64 11.73
N ASP A 119 -10.50 -13.77 12.04
CA ASP A 119 -9.87 -14.01 13.34
C ASP A 119 -8.68 -13.06 13.57
N ALA A 120 -7.87 -12.81 12.55
CA ALA A 120 -6.76 -11.85 12.59
C ALA A 120 -7.25 -10.40 12.83
N ASP A 121 -8.31 -9.97 12.16
CA ASP A 121 -8.92 -8.64 12.39
C ASP A 121 -9.42 -8.50 13.81
N ARG A 122 -10.12 -9.52 14.31
CA ARG A 122 -10.66 -9.53 15.68
C ARG A 122 -9.54 -9.44 16.72
N GLU A 123 -8.51 -10.28 16.57
CA GLU A 123 -7.34 -10.28 17.47
C GLU A 123 -6.61 -8.94 17.42
N LEU A 124 -6.36 -8.43 16.23
CA LEU A 124 -5.65 -7.18 16.02
C LEU A 124 -6.39 -5.99 16.64
N LEU A 125 -7.69 -5.84 16.36
CA LEU A 125 -8.47 -4.74 16.91
C LEU A 125 -8.64 -4.81 18.43
N ALA A 126 -8.73 -6.03 18.98
CA ALA A 126 -8.71 -6.23 20.43
C ALA A 126 -7.36 -5.82 21.02
N PHE A 127 -6.25 -6.28 20.43
CA PHE A 127 -4.90 -5.93 20.86
C PHE A 127 -4.66 -4.40 20.85
N LEU A 128 -5.02 -3.71 19.75
CA LEU A 128 -4.85 -2.27 19.66
C LEU A 128 -5.60 -1.49 20.74
N ARG A 129 -6.77 -2.02 21.16
CA ARG A 129 -7.58 -1.44 22.23
C ARG A 129 -7.00 -1.76 23.61
N ASP A 130 -6.72 -3.03 23.86
CA ASP A 130 -6.34 -3.56 25.19
C ASP A 130 -4.95 -3.06 25.61
N GLU A 131 -4.02 -2.96 24.65
CA GLU A 131 -2.67 -2.42 24.84
C GLU A 131 -2.60 -0.88 24.72
N ALA A 132 -3.75 -0.22 24.59
CA ALA A 132 -3.83 1.24 24.44
C ALA A 132 -2.90 1.79 23.34
N VAL A 133 -2.88 1.13 22.18
CA VAL A 133 -2.04 1.53 21.05
C VAL A 133 -2.66 2.72 20.31
N MET A 134 -3.96 2.67 20.08
CA MET A 134 -4.75 3.73 19.41
C MET A 134 -6.22 3.60 19.79
N THR A 135 -7.02 4.63 19.51
CA THR A 135 -8.48 4.53 19.64
C THR A 135 -9.05 3.60 18.57
N VAL A 136 -9.76 2.56 19.00
CA VAL A 136 -10.53 1.66 18.14
C VAL A 136 -12.00 1.94 18.36
N PRO A 137 -12.67 2.73 17.48
CA PRO A 137 -14.06 3.08 17.66
C PRO A 137 -15.00 1.89 17.35
N ASP A 138 -16.23 1.93 17.86
CA ASP A 138 -17.20 0.85 17.70
C ASP A 138 -17.61 0.56 16.24
N TYR A 139 -17.42 1.52 15.35
CA TYR A 139 -17.69 1.33 13.92
C TYR A 139 -16.55 0.63 13.17
N LEU A 140 -15.34 0.56 13.72
CA LEU A 140 -14.24 -0.22 13.17
C LEU A 140 -14.34 -1.66 13.64
N LYS A 141 -14.81 -2.53 12.76
CA LYS A 141 -15.09 -3.94 13.06
C LYS A 141 -14.28 -4.86 12.15
N PRO A 142 -14.09 -6.12 12.56
CA PRO A 142 -13.56 -7.15 11.67
C PRO A 142 -14.34 -7.20 10.35
N VAL A 143 -13.63 -7.37 9.25
CA VAL A 143 -14.23 -7.43 7.91
C VAL A 143 -14.60 -8.86 7.58
N GLN A 144 -15.87 -9.11 7.26
CA GLN A 144 -16.34 -10.40 6.79
C GLN A 144 -16.33 -10.47 5.26
N GLY A 145 -16.01 -11.64 4.71
CA GLY A 145 -15.96 -11.89 3.27
C GLY A 145 -14.73 -11.28 2.58
N GLU A 146 -14.80 -11.14 1.27
CA GLU A 146 -13.69 -10.68 0.42
C GLU A 146 -13.31 -9.19 0.61
N GLY A 147 -13.97 -8.50 1.52
CA GLY A 147 -13.76 -7.08 1.79
C GLY A 147 -14.45 -6.15 0.79
N PRO A 148 -14.38 -4.82 0.99
CA PRO A 148 -15.15 -3.84 0.23
C PRO A 148 -14.75 -3.73 -1.25
N TYR A 149 -13.67 -4.37 -1.67
CA TYR A 149 -13.10 -4.24 -3.02
C TYR A 149 -13.64 -5.24 -4.04
N LEU A 150 -14.29 -6.34 -3.58
CA LEU A 150 -14.86 -7.35 -4.47
C LEU A 150 -16.20 -7.80 -3.91
N LEU A 151 -17.28 -7.15 -4.34
CA LEU A 151 -18.63 -7.71 -4.13
C LEU A 151 -18.71 -9.01 -4.94
N PRO A 152 -19.36 -10.08 -4.41
CA PRO A 152 -19.57 -11.32 -5.18
C PRO A 152 -20.25 -11.09 -6.54
N ALA A 153 -21.09 -10.05 -6.66
CA ALA A 153 -21.72 -9.63 -7.92
C ALA A 153 -20.74 -9.00 -8.94
N ASP A 154 -19.56 -8.58 -8.50
CA ASP A 154 -18.54 -7.98 -9.38
C ASP A 154 -17.50 -9.01 -9.86
N ARG A 155 -17.60 -10.25 -9.42
CA ARG A 155 -16.77 -11.34 -9.90
C ARG A 155 -17.18 -11.72 -11.31
N ASP A 156 -16.25 -11.60 -12.24
CA ASP A 156 -16.38 -12.18 -13.56
C ASP A 156 -16.32 -13.71 -13.40
N PRO A 157 -17.42 -14.45 -13.62
CA PRO A 157 -17.44 -15.90 -13.43
C PRO A 157 -16.53 -16.65 -14.43
N ALA A 158 -16.07 -15.95 -15.49
CA ALA A 158 -15.13 -16.50 -16.45
C ALA A 158 -13.67 -16.38 -16.00
N LYS A 159 -13.38 -15.64 -14.91
CA LYS A 159 -12.04 -15.53 -14.35
C LYS A 159 -11.87 -16.50 -13.19
N PRO A 160 -10.70 -17.18 -13.09
CA PRO A 160 -10.41 -18.04 -11.95
C PRO A 160 -10.55 -17.28 -10.64
N GLY A 161 -11.13 -17.94 -9.63
CA GLY A 161 -11.17 -17.40 -8.28
C GLY A 161 -9.78 -17.34 -7.67
N PRO A 162 -9.58 -16.61 -6.53
CA PRO A 162 -8.27 -16.50 -5.90
C PRO A 162 -7.63 -17.85 -5.56
N PHE A 163 -8.44 -18.89 -5.32
CA PHE A 163 -7.98 -20.25 -5.00
C PHE A 163 -7.91 -21.20 -6.21
N ASP A 164 -8.33 -20.74 -7.40
CA ASP A 164 -8.26 -21.52 -8.64
C ASP A 164 -6.87 -21.44 -9.31
N GLU A 165 -6.07 -20.45 -8.93
CA GLU A 165 -4.70 -20.29 -9.42
C GLU A 165 -3.66 -20.78 -8.39
N PRO A 166 -2.55 -21.35 -8.84
CA PRO A 166 -1.47 -21.78 -7.95
C PRO A 166 -0.96 -20.62 -7.10
N ILE A 167 -0.85 -20.82 -5.78
CA ILE A 167 -0.37 -19.84 -4.82
C ILE A 167 1.03 -19.31 -5.17
N GLU A 168 1.85 -20.11 -5.83
CA GLU A 168 3.22 -19.79 -6.24
C GLU A 168 3.31 -18.61 -7.21
N ARG A 169 2.19 -18.24 -7.84
CA ARG A 169 2.11 -17.11 -8.77
C ARG A 169 1.68 -15.79 -8.12
N HIS A 170 1.45 -15.79 -6.80
CA HIS A 170 0.91 -14.64 -6.11
C HIS A 170 1.68 -14.33 -4.83
N PHE A 171 2.59 -13.40 -4.90
CA PHE A 171 3.43 -13.02 -3.76
C PHE A 171 2.64 -12.72 -2.48
N PHE A 172 1.61 -11.89 -2.56
CA PHE A 172 0.83 -11.52 -1.36
C PHE A 172 0.00 -12.69 -0.83
N ARG A 173 -0.49 -13.58 -1.68
CA ARG A 173 -1.16 -14.79 -1.22
C ARG A 173 -0.24 -15.74 -0.49
N GLN A 174 1.04 -15.83 -0.90
CA GLN A 174 2.04 -16.60 -0.15
C GLN A 174 2.14 -16.14 1.32
N ALA A 175 1.98 -14.83 1.57
CA ALA A 175 1.97 -14.29 2.92
C ALA A 175 0.60 -14.44 3.60
N GLU A 176 -0.46 -13.98 2.97
CA GLU A 176 -1.80 -13.83 3.57
C GLU A 176 -2.49 -15.17 3.82
N ASP A 177 -2.31 -16.17 2.93
CA ASP A 177 -2.88 -17.51 3.11
C ASP A 177 -2.21 -18.25 4.28
N ARG A 178 -0.96 -17.88 4.66
CA ARG A 178 -0.24 -18.47 5.79
C ARG A 178 -0.57 -17.79 7.12
N ASP A 179 -0.39 -16.50 7.17
CA ASP A 179 -0.81 -15.65 8.30
C ASP A 179 -1.21 -14.27 7.78
N PRO A 180 -2.50 -13.94 7.80
CA PRO A 180 -2.98 -12.66 7.27
C PRO A 180 -2.63 -11.45 8.14
N THR A 181 -2.26 -11.64 9.42
CA THR A 181 -2.15 -10.54 10.41
C THR A 181 -1.29 -9.36 9.95
N PRO A 182 -0.09 -9.53 9.35
CA PRO A 182 0.69 -8.39 8.88
C PRO A 182 -0.05 -7.55 7.84
N LEU A 183 -0.66 -8.19 6.84
CA LEU A 183 -1.43 -7.50 5.80
C LEU A 183 -2.77 -6.97 6.33
N ARG A 184 -3.36 -7.62 7.33
CA ARG A 184 -4.57 -7.09 7.99
C ARG A 184 -4.27 -5.85 8.81
N ALA A 185 -3.08 -5.75 9.43
CA ALA A 185 -2.63 -4.51 10.07
C ALA A 185 -2.52 -3.35 9.09
N HIS A 186 -1.97 -3.61 7.90
CA HIS A 186 -1.90 -2.66 6.81
C HIS A 186 -3.29 -2.20 6.35
N ASN A 187 -4.19 -3.16 6.13
CA ASN A 187 -5.48 -2.91 5.51
C ASN A 187 -6.53 -2.35 6.49
N VAL A 188 -6.69 -2.95 7.69
CA VAL A 188 -7.83 -2.63 8.58
C VAL A 188 -7.57 -1.40 9.45
N PRO A 189 -6.64 -1.39 10.43
CA PRO A 189 -6.32 -0.17 11.16
C PRO A 189 -5.52 0.84 10.30
N GLY A 190 -4.87 0.38 9.24
CA GLY A 190 -4.19 1.24 8.28
C GLY A 190 -5.16 1.95 7.35
N HIS A 191 -5.41 1.38 6.18
CA HIS A 191 -6.17 2.04 5.11
C HIS A 191 -7.65 2.20 5.40
N PHE A 192 -8.31 1.15 5.89
CA PHE A 192 -9.76 1.15 6.06
C PHE A 192 -10.18 2.14 7.15
N TYR A 193 -9.54 2.11 8.31
CA TYR A 193 -9.82 3.05 9.39
C TYR A 193 -9.51 4.49 8.98
N ASP A 194 -8.36 4.72 8.37
CA ASP A 194 -7.97 6.04 7.86
C ASP A 194 -8.96 6.59 6.81
N SER A 195 -9.49 5.71 5.94
CA SER A 195 -10.54 6.08 4.99
C SER A 195 -11.88 6.40 5.66
N MET A 196 -12.21 5.70 6.75
CA MET A 196 -13.39 6.00 7.57
C MET A 196 -13.27 7.34 8.29
N LEU A 197 -12.07 7.71 8.74
CA LEU A 197 -11.80 9.01 9.33
C LEU A 197 -11.94 10.13 8.29
N LEU A 198 -11.33 9.96 7.11
CA LEU A 198 -11.46 10.91 6.00
C LEU A 198 -12.92 11.12 5.60
N ALA A 199 -13.72 10.06 5.52
CA ALA A 199 -15.14 10.16 5.16
C ALA A 199 -16.00 10.92 6.20
N ARG A 200 -15.48 11.11 7.41
CA ARG A 200 -16.12 11.84 8.53
C ARG A 200 -15.50 13.21 8.79
N ASP A 201 -14.44 13.54 8.09
CA ASP A 201 -13.75 14.83 8.25
C ASP A 201 -14.49 15.90 7.44
N GLU A 202 -15.15 16.82 8.13
CA GLU A 202 -15.90 17.93 7.52
C GLU A 202 -15.02 19.19 7.29
N ARG A 203 -13.74 19.12 7.66
CA ARG A 203 -12.85 20.28 7.49
C ARG A 203 -12.54 20.50 6.01
N PRO A 204 -12.56 21.76 5.54
CA PRO A 204 -12.10 22.09 4.20
C PRO A 204 -10.66 21.59 3.97
N ILE A 205 -10.34 21.16 2.78
CA ILE A 205 -9.03 20.63 2.34
C ILE A 205 -8.72 19.23 2.94
N ARG A 206 -8.85 19.05 4.26
CA ARG A 206 -8.51 17.78 4.94
C ARG A 206 -9.53 16.67 4.65
N GLY A 207 -10.81 17.00 4.72
CA GLY A 207 -11.92 16.08 4.43
C GLY A 207 -12.31 16.01 2.96
N ASP A 208 -11.78 16.90 2.11
CA ASP A 208 -12.11 16.91 0.70
C ASP A 208 -11.43 15.75 -0.07
N ARG A 209 -12.18 15.19 -1.01
CA ARG A 209 -11.60 14.23 -1.97
C ARG A 209 -10.72 14.98 -2.95
N ARG A 210 -9.42 14.66 -2.94
CA ARG A 210 -8.46 15.24 -3.87
C ARG A 210 -8.46 14.49 -5.19
N LEU A 211 -8.28 15.24 -6.29
CA LEU A 211 -8.12 14.67 -7.62
C LEU A 211 -6.80 13.89 -7.73
N PHE A 212 -5.73 14.41 -7.11
CA PHE A 212 -4.40 13.82 -7.12
C PHE A 212 -4.04 13.25 -5.75
N PHE A 213 -3.36 12.10 -5.76
CA PHE A 213 -2.95 11.37 -4.55
C PHE A 213 -1.62 11.90 -4.00
N ILE A 214 -1.61 13.19 -3.62
CA ILE A 214 -0.41 13.88 -3.10
C ILE A 214 -0.02 13.46 -1.68
N ASP A 215 -0.92 12.83 -0.95
CA ASP A 215 -0.72 12.31 0.40
C ASP A 215 -0.42 10.79 0.43
N GLY A 216 -0.07 10.22 -0.74
CA GLY A 216 0.22 8.78 -0.89
C GLY A 216 1.32 8.29 0.07
N ILE A 217 2.39 9.07 0.24
CA ILE A 217 3.48 8.76 1.16
C ILE A 217 2.97 8.63 2.61
N ARG A 218 2.08 9.51 3.04
CA ARG A 218 1.46 9.42 4.38
C ARG A 218 0.52 8.23 4.48
N VAL A 219 -0.32 7.98 3.48
CA VAL A 219 -1.34 6.93 3.51
C VAL A 219 -0.70 5.54 3.51
N GLU A 220 0.24 5.29 2.60
CA GLU A 220 0.97 4.02 2.53
C GLU A 220 1.96 3.88 3.68
N GLY A 221 2.64 4.97 4.05
CA GLY A 221 3.56 4.99 5.17
C GLY A 221 2.89 4.65 6.50
N TRP A 222 1.69 5.19 6.76
CA TRP A 222 0.91 4.85 7.95
C TRP A 222 0.56 3.37 8.00
N ALA A 223 -0.02 2.84 6.93
CA ALA A 223 -0.40 1.44 6.84
C ALA A 223 0.81 0.50 7.01
N PHE A 224 1.94 0.87 6.40
CA PHE A 224 3.16 0.09 6.47
C PHE A 224 3.89 0.21 7.83
N TYR A 225 3.87 1.38 8.44
CA TYR A 225 4.35 1.58 9.81
C TYR A 225 3.65 0.63 10.79
N LEU A 226 2.34 0.45 10.65
CA LEU A 226 1.58 -0.45 11.51
C LEU A 226 2.03 -1.90 11.42
N GLU A 227 2.45 -2.39 10.26
CA GLU A 227 2.90 -3.79 10.10
C GLU A 227 4.08 -4.13 11.03
N GLU A 228 5.08 -3.25 11.13
CA GLU A 228 6.23 -3.50 12.01
C GLU A 228 5.93 -3.10 13.47
N MET A 229 5.22 -2.00 13.68
CA MET A 229 4.88 -1.52 15.01
C MET A 229 4.11 -2.57 15.83
N ILE A 230 3.06 -3.19 15.27
CA ILE A 230 2.31 -4.24 15.97
C ILE A 230 3.18 -5.45 16.30
N GLN A 231 4.15 -5.79 15.44
CA GLN A 231 5.09 -6.86 15.70
C GLN A 231 5.99 -6.52 16.89
N GLN A 232 6.49 -5.29 16.96
CA GLN A 232 7.33 -4.83 18.07
C GLN A 232 6.55 -4.76 19.39
N LEU A 233 5.27 -4.47 19.34
CA LEU A 233 4.37 -4.48 20.50
C LEU A 233 3.95 -5.90 20.95
N GLY A 234 4.25 -6.93 20.17
CA GLY A 234 4.08 -8.33 20.59
C GLY A 234 2.86 -9.06 20.01
N VAL A 235 2.10 -8.48 19.09
CA VAL A 235 0.94 -9.14 18.46
C VAL A 235 1.31 -10.49 17.82
N LEU A 236 2.52 -10.60 17.28
CA LEU A 236 3.04 -11.83 16.65
C LEU A 236 3.95 -12.67 17.56
N GLU A 237 4.02 -12.37 18.87
CA GLU A 237 4.99 -13.01 19.77
C GLU A 237 4.82 -14.55 19.85
N LYS A 238 3.58 -15.03 19.81
CA LYS A 238 3.26 -16.46 19.82
C LYS A 238 3.25 -17.11 18.44
N ARG A 239 3.54 -16.35 17.38
CA ARG A 239 3.50 -16.78 15.98
C ARG A 239 4.82 -16.44 15.28
N PRO A 240 5.93 -17.12 15.61
CA PRO A 240 7.27 -16.74 15.15
C PRO A 240 7.39 -16.74 13.61
N LYS A 241 6.70 -17.63 12.91
CA LYS A 241 6.73 -17.65 11.45
C LYS A 241 5.93 -16.52 10.81
N ALA A 242 4.92 -15.98 11.48
CA ALA A 242 4.26 -14.74 11.05
C ALA A 242 5.19 -13.53 11.15
N ARG A 243 6.13 -13.49 12.11
CA ARG A 243 7.19 -12.49 12.20
C ARG A 243 8.16 -12.55 11.01
N GLU A 244 8.53 -13.76 10.57
CA GLU A 244 9.33 -13.94 9.35
C GLU A 244 8.58 -13.45 8.11
N ILE A 245 7.28 -13.80 7.98
CA ILE A 245 6.41 -13.32 6.90
C ILE A 245 6.38 -11.79 6.88
N ASN A 246 6.26 -11.13 8.03
CA ASN A 246 6.28 -9.68 8.08
C ASN A 246 7.59 -9.09 7.54
N TYR A 247 8.75 -9.65 7.89
CA TYR A 247 10.03 -9.17 7.34
C TYR A 247 10.23 -9.51 5.86
N ILE A 248 9.61 -10.58 5.34
CA ILE A 248 9.54 -10.82 3.88
C ILE A 248 8.77 -9.68 3.19
N LEU A 249 7.64 -9.26 3.77
CA LEU A 249 6.84 -8.14 3.28
C LEU A 249 7.61 -6.81 3.39
N GLN A 250 8.33 -6.58 4.49
CA GLN A 250 9.20 -5.40 4.67
C GLN A 250 10.28 -5.35 3.57
N ALA A 251 10.99 -6.45 3.35
CA ALA A 251 12.03 -6.53 2.33
C ALA A 251 11.48 -6.28 0.91
N LYS A 252 10.30 -6.83 0.59
CA LYS A 252 9.62 -6.57 -0.70
C LYS A 252 9.35 -5.09 -0.91
N ARG A 253 8.84 -4.40 0.13
CA ARG A 253 8.54 -2.97 0.03
C ARG A 253 9.81 -2.11 -0.08
N ALA A 254 10.87 -2.48 0.62
CA ALA A 254 12.16 -1.81 0.46
C ALA A 254 12.79 -2.06 -0.93
N ALA A 255 12.60 -3.26 -1.50
CA ALA A 255 13.06 -3.62 -2.83
C ALA A 255 12.42 -2.78 -3.95
N ARG A 256 11.26 -2.14 -3.72
CA ARG A 256 10.56 -1.26 -4.68
C ARG A 256 11.24 0.09 -4.90
N VAL A 257 11.94 0.60 -3.88
CA VAL A 257 12.49 1.97 -3.87
C VAL A 257 13.46 2.18 -5.02
N LYS A 258 14.47 1.34 -5.16
CA LYS A 258 15.50 1.50 -6.19
C LYS A 258 14.94 1.38 -7.62
N PRO A 259 14.11 0.38 -7.98
CA PRO A 259 13.49 0.31 -9.29
C PRO A 259 12.72 1.56 -9.69
N GLU A 260 11.87 2.10 -8.82
CA GLU A 260 11.15 3.34 -9.11
C GLU A 260 12.08 4.51 -9.40
N LEU A 261 13.04 4.74 -8.51
CA LEU A 261 14.01 5.83 -8.65
C LEU A 261 14.82 5.73 -9.94
N MET A 262 15.30 4.53 -10.27
CA MET A 262 16.13 4.30 -11.45
C MET A 262 15.34 4.41 -12.75
N MET A 263 14.08 3.96 -12.77
CA MET A 263 13.20 4.14 -13.93
C MET A 263 12.91 5.63 -14.18
N HIS A 264 12.53 6.38 -13.12
CA HIS A 264 12.24 7.80 -13.27
C HIS A 264 13.46 8.63 -13.66
N ALA A 265 14.64 8.27 -13.16
CA ALA A 265 15.88 8.90 -13.60
C ALA A 265 16.32 8.49 -15.00
N ARG A 266 15.60 7.60 -15.68
CA ARG A 266 15.91 7.03 -17.01
C ARG A 266 17.26 6.30 -17.06
N LEU A 267 17.67 5.74 -15.93
CA LEU A 267 18.90 4.96 -15.79
C LEU A 267 18.67 3.46 -15.99
N TRP A 268 17.44 2.99 -15.74
CA TRP A 268 17.02 1.61 -15.97
C TRP A 268 15.83 1.54 -16.92
N THR A 269 15.86 0.52 -17.75
CA THR A 269 14.68 0.05 -18.50
C THR A 269 13.68 -0.59 -17.56
N TYR A 270 12.47 -0.84 -18.06
CA TYR A 270 11.46 -1.58 -17.32
C TYR A 270 11.92 -2.99 -16.93
N ASP A 271 12.61 -3.71 -17.86
CA ASP A 271 13.09 -5.06 -17.60
C ASP A 271 14.20 -5.09 -16.54
N GLU A 272 15.15 -4.14 -16.55
CA GLU A 272 16.15 -4.01 -15.50
C GLU A 272 15.52 -3.72 -14.13
N ALA A 273 14.47 -2.91 -14.09
CA ALA A 273 13.71 -2.63 -12.88
C ALA A 273 12.97 -3.88 -12.38
N LEU A 274 12.37 -4.66 -13.30
CA LEU A 274 11.69 -5.91 -12.99
C LEU A 274 12.66 -6.96 -12.43
N ASP A 275 13.81 -7.13 -13.06
CA ASP A 275 14.87 -8.04 -12.59
C ASP A 275 15.36 -7.65 -11.20
N SER A 276 15.56 -6.34 -10.96
CA SER A 276 15.96 -5.85 -9.65
C SER A 276 14.89 -6.10 -8.59
N LEU A 277 13.63 -5.79 -8.87
CA LEU A 277 12.52 -5.99 -7.94
C LEU A 277 12.37 -7.47 -7.57
N THR A 278 12.38 -8.35 -8.55
CA THR A 278 12.14 -9.79 -8.34
C THR A 278 13.33 -10.47 -7.67
N SER A 279 14.57 -10.17 -8.08
CA SER A 279 15.77 -10.75 -7.48
C SER A 279 16.03 -10.28 -6.04
N ARG A 280 15.59 -9.07 -5.68
CA ARG A 280 15.76 -8.51 -4.34
C ARG A 280 14.62 -8.87 -3.39
N THR A 281 13.46 -9.29 -3.91
CA THR A 281 12.34 -9.72 -3.07
C THR A 281 12.55 -11.17 -2.62
N PRO A 282 12.61 -11.44 -1.30
CA PRO A 282 12.95 -12.77 -0.83
C PRO A 282 11.86 -13.80 -1.14
N TYR A 283 12.28 -14.97 -1.59
CA TYR A 283 11.57 -16.25 -1.77
C TYR A 283 10.45 -16.28 -2.79
N TRP A 284 9.37 -15.52 -2.61
CA TRP A 284 8.09 -15.81 -3.25
C TRP A 284 7.83 -15.04 -4.53
N MET A 285 8.53 -13.94 -4.75
CA MET A 285 8.35 -13.16 -5.97
C MET A 285 9.13 -13.76 -7.13
N LYS A 286 8.47 -13.86 -8.27
CA LYS A 286 9.06 -14.37 -9.52
C LYS A 286 8.90 -13.37 -10.65
N PRO A 287 9.70 -13.47 -11.73
CA PRO A 287 9.62 -12.53 -12.86
C PRO A 287 8.26 -12.53 -13.58
N ASP A 288 7.53 -13.64 -13.52
CA ASP A 288 6.18 -13.76 -14.09
C ASP A 288 5.05 -13.45 -13.12
N ASP A 289 5.36 -13.02 -11.88
CA ASP A 289 4.37 -12.59 -10.92
C ASP A 289 3.69 -11.29 -11.40
N ALA A 290 2.37 -11.35 -11.55
CA ALA A 290 1.58 -10.22 -12.03
C ALA A 290 1.72 -8.98 -11.14
N ILE A 291 1.96 -9.17 -9.82
CA ILE A 291 2.11 -8.04 -8.90
C ILE A 291 3.43 -7.29 -9.10
N ALA A 292 4.51 -7.97 -9.54
CA ALA A 292 5.77 -7.30 -9.84
C ALA A 292 5.62 -6.33 -11.02
N ARG A 293 4.94 -6.77 -12.07
CA ARG A 293 4.64 -5.92 -13.24
C ARG A 293 3.69 -4.79 -12.90
N PHE A 294 2.60 -5.10 -12.21
CA PHE A 294 1.64 -4.10 -11.74
C PHE A 294 2.30 -3.00 -10.89
N ASP A 295 3.19 -3.38 -9.97
CA ASP A 295 3.92 -2.44 -9.13
C ASP A 295 4.71 -1.44 -9.98
N LEU A 296 5.55 -1.93 -10.91
CA LEU A 296 6.39 -1.05 -11.74
C LEU A 296 5.58 -0.16 -12.67
N GLU A 297 4.51 -0.68 -13.27
CA GLU A 297 3.58 0.11 -14.08
C GLU A 297 2.88 1.20 -13.27
N LEU A 298 2.48 0.86 -12.03
CA LEU A 298 1.89 1.82 -11.10
C LEU A 298 2.88 2.94 -10.76
N TYR A 299 4.14 2.60 -10.48
CA TYR A 299 5.15 3.59 -10.10
C TYR A 299 5.48 4.53 -11.25
N LEU A 300 5.56 4.03 -12.48
CA LEU A 300 5.72 4.89 -13.65
C LEU A 300 4.56 5.88 -13.85
N ARG A 301 3.33 5.46 -13.54
CA ARG A 301 2.14 6.32 -13.63
C ARG A 301 1.97 7.26 -12.45
N GLN A 302 2.51 6.91 -11.29
CA GLN A 302 2.36 7.66 -10.05
C GLN A 302 3.73 7.79 -9.36
N PRO A 303 4.56 8.77 -9.77
CA PRO A 303 5.86 9.03 -9.15
C PRO A 303 5.72 9.23 -7.63
N GLY A 304 6.60 8.62 -6.86
CA GLY A 304 6.55 8.68 -5.41
C GLY A 304 5.69 7.60 -4.74
N TYR A 305 4.98 6.76 -5.51
CA TYR A 305 4.11 5.74 -4.92
C TYR A 305 4.90 4.57 -4.30
N GLY A 306 5.83 3.98 -5.03
CA GLY A 306 6.62 2.84 -4.56
C GLY A 306 7.55 3.18 -3.40
N ILE A 307 8.17 4.36 -3.42
CA ILE A 307 8.95 4.86 -2.30
C ILE A 307 8.07 5.17 -1.08
N GLY A 308 6.81 5.56 -1.32
CA GLY A 308 5.88 6.05 -0.31
C GLY A 308 5.66 5.09 0.86
N TYR A 309 5.68 3.79 0.60
CA TYR A 309 5.57 2.78 1.64
C TYR A 309 6.67 2.92 2.69
N TYR A 310 7.91 2.78 2.24
CA TYR A 310 9.04 2.70 3.17
C TYR A 310 9.45 4.07 3.70
N MET A 311 9.51 5.06 2.82
CA MET A 311 9.92 6.40 3.22
C MET A 311 8.85 7.09 4.07
N GLY A 312 7.58 6.81 3.82
CA GLY A 312 6.50 7.27 4.70
C GLY A 312 6.59 6.67 6.11
N LYS A 313 6.93 5.36 6.20
CA LYS A 313 7.22 4.72 7.49
C LYS A 313 8.41 5.39 8.20
N VAL A 314 9.51 5.64 7.49
CA VAL A 314 10.71 6.30 8.04
C VAL A 314 10.36 7.68 8.60
N GLU A 315 9.57 8.47 7.89
CA GLU A 315 9.13 9.79 8.37
C GLU A 315 8.20 9.71 9.58
N LEU A 316 7.33 8.70 9.63
CA LEU A 316 6.49 8.47 10.82
C LEU A 316 7.30 8.05 12.03
N GLU A 317 8.32 7.20 11.85
CA GLU A 317 9.24 6.81 12.92
C GLU A 317 10.07 8.00 13.42
N LYS A 318 10.51 8.88 12.52
CA LYS A 318 11.18 10.14 12.86
C LYS A 318 10.27 11.05 13.68
N LEU A 319 9.03 11.28 13.21
CA LEU A 319 8.03 12.05 13.94
C LEU A 319 7.73 11.46 15.31
N PHE A 320 7.57 10.14 15.41
CA PHE A 320 7.43 9.43 16.68
C PHE A 320 8.58 9.73 17.64
N ALA A 321 9.81 9.60 17.14
CA ALA A 321 11.00 9.82 17.95
C ALA A 321 11.12 11.28 18.44
N GLU A 322 10.80 12.25 17.59
CA GLU A 322 10.80 13.67 17.93
C GLU A 322 9.75 14.01 19.01
N VAL A 323 8.51 13.53 18.83
CA VAL A 323 7.43 13.73 19.82
C VAL A 323 7.74 13.01 21.12
N ALA A 324 8.28 11.80 21.06
CA ALA A 324 8.67 11.06 22.27
C ALA A 324 9.81 11.75 23.03
N ALA A 325 10.79 12.29 22.34
CA ALA A 325 11.89 13.05 22.95
C ALA A 325 11.39 14.35 23.60
N GLU A 326 10.46 15.05 22.96
CA GLU A 326 9.88 16.30 23.47
C GLU A 326 9.02 16.07 24.72
N ARG A 327 8.16 15.04 24.70
CA ARG A 327 7.27 14.70 25.81
C ARG A 327 7.97 13.93 26.94
N GLY A 328 9.10 13.33 26.67
CA GLY A 328 9.87 12.59 27.66
C GLY A 328 9.04 11.52 28.38
N ARG A 329 8.93 11.62 29.72
CA ARG A 329 8.16 10.66 30.52
C ARG A 329 6.64 10.74 30.36
N ASP A 330 6.14 11.84 29.82
CA ASP A 330 4.71 12.05 29.55
C ASP A 330 4.28 11.54 28.18
N PHE A 331 5.21 10.95 27.41
CA PHE A 331 4.89 10.34 26.13
C PHE A 331 3.89 9.19 26.31
N ASN A 332 2.83 9.22 25.52
CA ASN A 332 1.79 8.18 25.48
C ASN A 332 1.53 7.76 24.04
N LEU A 333 1.71 6.47 23.76
CA LEU A 333 1.60 5.90 22.43
C LEU A 333 0.22 6.13 21.80
N LYS A 334 -0.84 5.87 22.58
CA LYS A 334 -2.22 6.04 22.11
C LYS A 334 -2.50 7.49 21.76
N SER A 335 -2.10 8.43 22.60
CA SER A 335 -2.26 9.87 22.32
C SER A 335 -1.52 10.29 21.06
N PHE A 336 -0.30 9.80 20.85
CA PHE A 336 0.48 10.08 19.63
C PHE A 336 -0.26 9.62 18.38
N HIS A 337 -0.75 8.36 18.36
CA HIS A 337 -1.47 7.84 17.19
C HIS A 337 -2.81 8.55 16.96
N ASP A 338 -3.55 8.84 18.02
CA ASP A 338 -4.83 9.54 17.93
C ASP A 338 -4.64 10.97 17.42
N GLU A 339 -3.61 11.68 17.87
CA GLU A 339 -3.27 13.02 17.39
C GLU A 339 -2.83 12.99 15.92
N LEU A 340 -1.95 12.06 15.54
CA LEU A 340 -1.53 11.85 14.15
C LEU A 340 -2.73 11.64 13.22
N LEU A 341 -3.65 10.76 13.61
CA LEU A 341 -4.85 10.48 12.82
C LEU A 341 -5.82 11.67 12.81
N ALA A 342 -5.90 12.44 13.90
CA ALA A 342 -6.74 13.64 14.00
C ALA A 342 -6.27 14.78 13.09
N VAL A 343 -4.98 14.88 12.77
CA VAL A 343 -4.49 15.82 11.74
C VAL A 343 -5.15 15.52 10.40
N GLY A 344 -5.36 14.25 10.08
CA GLY A 344 -5.97 13.81 8.83
C GLY A 344 -4.94 13.47 7.73
N ARG A 345 -5.41 13.34 6.50
CA ARG A 345 -4.56 13.02 5.35
C ARG A 345 -3.87 14.28 4.84
N MET A 346 -2.66 14.50 5.31
CA MET A 346 -1.80 15.63 4.96
C MET A 346 -0.39 15.11 4.63
N PRO A 347 0.42 15.83 3.84
CA PRO A 347 1.85 15.54 3.72
C PRO A 347 2.53 15.47 5.10
N LEU A 348 3.45 14.53 5.28
CA LEU A 348 4.08 14.26 6.58
C LEU A 348 4.86 15.46 7.15
N SER A 349 5.49 16.27 6.29
CA SER A 349 6.16 17.52 6.71
C SER A 349 5.18 18.53 7.36
N LEU A 350 3.94 18.60 6.85
CA LEU A 350 2.91 19.46 7.44
C LEU A 350 2.35 18.86 8.73
N ILE A 351 2.19 17.54 8.81
CA ILE A 351 1.81 16.86 10.06
C ILE A 351 2.87 17.09 11.13
N ARG A 352 4.15 16.94 10.75
CA ARG A 352 5.27 17.22 11.65
C ARG A 352 5.24 18.66 12.17
N TRP A 353 5.04 19.62 11.30
CA TRP A 353 4.90 21.03 11.69
C TRP A 353 3.75 21.23 12.67
N GLU A 354 2.58 20.67 12.40
CA GLU A 354 1.39 20.81 13.26
C GLU A 354 1.60 20.20 14.65
N LEU A 355 2.24 19.02 14.74
CA LEU A 355 2.40 18.31 16.00
C LEU A 355 3.60 18.78 16.84
N THR A 356 4.64 19.33 16.20
CA THR A 356 5.90 19.68 16.89
C THR A 356 6.24 21.18 16.81
N GLY A 357 5.55 21.96 15.99
CA GLY A 357 5.90 23.35 15.69
C GLY A 357 7.14 23.51 14.78
N ARG A 358 7.77 22.43 14.34
CA ARG A 358 8.98 22.43 13.49
C ARG A 358 8.61 22.55 12.02
N ASP A 359 8.94 23.67 11.41
CA ASP A 359 8.64 24.00 10.01
C ASP A 359 9.87 23.99 9.09
N ASP A 360 11.01 23.53 9.60
CA ASP A 360 12.31 23.52 8.89
C ASP A 360 12.25 22.81 7.54
N GLU A 361 11.60 21.66 7.45
CA GLU A 361 11.41 20.94 6.19
C GLU A 361 10.58 21.75 5.18
N VAL A 362 9.46 22.31 5.65
CA VAL A 362 8.57 23.11 4.80
C VAL A 362 9.26 24.39 4.32
N ARG A 363 10.09 25.02 5.17
CA ARG A 363 10.87 26.20 4.76
C ARG A 363 11.87 25.87 3.66
N VAL A 364 12.69 24.81 3.84
CA VAL A 364 13.66 24.38 2.82
C VAL A 364 12.98 24.13 1.48
N MET A 365 11.86 23.40 1.47
CA MET A 365 11.12 23.12 0.23
C MET A 365 10.48 24.35 -0.42
N ARG A 366 10.35 25.48 0.28
CA ARG A 366 9.79 26.73 -0.26
C ARG A 366 10.84 27.72 -0.77
N GLU A 367 12.06 27.62 -0.27
CA GLU A 367 13.16 28.56 -0.59
C GLU A 367 13.84 28.23 -1.93
N ASP A 368 13.81 27.00 -2.42
CA ASP A 368 14.31 26.53 -3.71
C ASP A 368 13.20 26.55 -4.80
#